data_25442372782c1186e5b0cce461b7ecdd
#
_entry.id   25442372782c1186e5b0cce461b7ecdd
#
_cell.length_a   1.000
_cell.length_b   1.000
_cell.length_c   1.000
_cell.angle_alpha   90.00
_cell.angle_beta   90.00
_cell.angle_gamma   90.00
#
_symmetry.space_group_name_H-M   'P 1'
#
loop_
_entity.id
_entity.type
_entity.pdbx_description
1 polymer ?
#
loop_
_entity_poly.entity_id
_entity_poly.type
_entity_poly.pdbx_seq_one_letter_code
_entity_poly.pdbx_strand_id
1 'polypeptide(L)'
;MELKFDEGVELMRQIREFGDPLPQLILTGGDPLARADLYDLIDQARQLGIGVSITPAATPALTRDVLVRLKEHSVEGLGLSLDGSTAGRHDSIRGVPGTFDRTVQAMRWAQELEMPLQVNTLVAAETAADIPAVYELLKPLGVARWSLFFLISVGRGKVLQPLSPEEGEKLMAWIYDTSRIAPFTVATTEAPSYRRVALERMRAEGMTGEQIKRSPANRSFGIRDGHGIVFVSNTGDICPAGFLPLAAGNVRKDRLADVYRNAPVFQALHDPTQFEGRCGVCEYRALCGGSRARAFEATGNPLASDPFCHYEPE
;
A
#
# COMPACT_ATOMS: atom_id res chain seq x y z
N MET A 1 -15.18 16.04 -12.30
CA MET A 1 -14.39 17.27 -12.04
C MET A 1 -13.62 17.00 -10.77
N GLU A 2 -12.31 17.26 -10.74
CA GLU A 2 -11.46 17.05 -9.57
C GLU A 2 -11.89 17.88 -8.35
N LEU A 3 -11.56 17.40 -7.16
CA LEU A 3 -11.79 18.14 -5.93
C LEU A 3 -11.00 19.47 -5.96
N LYS A 4 -11.67 20.57 -5.71
CA LYS A 4 -11.08 21.90 -5.56
C LYS A 4 -10.38 22.01 -4.21
N PHE A 5 -9.59 23.08 -4.03
CA PHE A 5 -8.90 23.35 -2.76
C PHE A 5 -9.84 23.28 -1.55
N ASP A 6 -10.94 24.05 -1.57
CA ASP A 6 -11.89 24.09 -0.45
C ASP A 6 -12.53 22.73 -0.16
N GLU A 7 -12.80 21.93 -1.19
CA GLU A 7 -13.31 20.56 -1.04
C GLU A 7 -12.27 19.62 -0.43
N GLY A 8 -10.98 19.81 -0.79
CA GLY A 8 -9.87 19.10 -0.18
C GLY A 8 -9.70 19.46 1.31
N VAL A 9 -9.81 20.73 1.66
CA VAL A 9 -9.76 21.20 3.05
C VAL A 9 -10.94 20.64 3.86
N GLU A 10 -12.15 20.62 3.28
CA GLU A 10 -13.31 20.02 3.94
C GLU A 10 -13.13 18.50 4.15
N LEU A 11 -12.59 17.79 3.19
CA LEU A 11 -12.22 16.38 3.35
C LEU A 11 -11.25 16.19 4.53
N MET A 12 -10.24 17.04 4.67
CA MET A 12 -9.29 16.97 5.80
C MET A 12 -9.96 17.22 7.15
N ARG A 13 -10.97 18.12 7.21
CA ARG A 13 -11.78 18.30 8.42
C ARG A 13 -12.56 17.04 8.77
N GLN A 14 -13.09 16.33 7.78
CA GLN A 14 -13.79 15.06 7.97
C GLN A 14 -12.85 13.93 8.45
N ILE A 15 -11.56 13.94 8.08
CA ILE A 15 -10.56 12.99 8.60
C ILE A 15 -10.46 13.07 10.13
N ARG A 16 -10.60 14.25 10.72
CA ARG A 16 -10.58 14.41 12.19
C ARG A 16 -11.72 13.72 12.92
N GLU A 17 -12.81 13.39 12.25
CA GLU A 17 -13.95 12.68 12.83
C GLU A 17 -13.68 11.21 13.13
N PHE A 18 -12.56 10.67 12.63
CA PHE A 18 -12.13 9.33 13.01
C PHE A 18 -11.66 9.26 14.47
N GLY A 19 -11.24 10.38 15.07
CA GLY A 19 -10.73 10.45 16.44
C GLY A 19 -9.24 10.13 16.53
N ASP A 20 -8.72 10.09 17.75
CA ASP A 20 -7.30 9.82 18.00
C ASP A 20 -7.01 8.31 18.11
N PRO A 21 -5.89 7.83 17.55
CA PRO A 21 -4.96 8.59 16.69
C PRO A 21 -5.58 8.90 15.33
N LEU A 22 -5.29 10.10 14.81
CA LEU A 22 -5.77 10.49 13.48
C LEU A 22 -5.18 9.59 12.38
N PRO A 23 -5.97 9.26 11.34
CA PRO A 23 -5.44 8.62 10.15
C PRO A 23 -4.36 9.47 9.49
N GLN A 24 -3.32 8.82 8.95
CA GLN A 24 -2.34 9.48 8.12
C GLN A 24 -2.92 9.74 6.73
N LEU A 25 -2.72 10.94 6.21
CA LEU A 25 -3.07 11.30 4.84
C LEU A 25 -1.91 10.94 3.90
N ILE A 26 -2.20 10.11 2.89
CA ILE A 26 -1.24 9.77 1.83
C ILE A 26 -1.70 10.45 0.55
N LEU A 27 -0.98 11.46 0.12
CA LEU A 27 -1.22 12.14 -1.15
C LEU A 27 -0.58 11.33 -2.29
N THR A 28 -1.43 10.84 -3.17
CA THR A 28 -1.06 9.98 -4.30
C THR A 28 -1.96 10.31 -5.51
N GLY A 29 -1.96 9.48 -6.52
CA GLY A 29 -2.82 9.63 -7.69
C GLY A 29 -2.01 9.48 -8.96
N GLY A 30 -2.26 10.28 -9.99
CA GLY A 30 -1.43 10.31 -11.18
C GLY A 30 -0.01 10.79 -10.84
N ASP A 31 0.13 12.05 -10.49
CA ASP A 31 1.32 12.63 -9.85
C ASP A 31 0.86 13.80 -8.96
N PRO A 32 1.00 13.72 -7.63
CA PRO A 32 0.59 14.78 -6.73
C PRO A 32 1.34 16.09 -6.98
N LEU A 33 2.56 16.05 -7.52
CA LEU A 33 3.34 17.25 -7.87
C LEU A 33 2.74 18.06 -9.03
N ALA A 34 1.82 17.47 -9.80
CA ALA A 34 1.11 18.18 -10.85
C ALA A 34 0.01 19.12 -10.31
N ARG A 35 -0.34 18.99 -9.04
CA ARG A 35 -1.38 19.79 -8.40
C ARG A 35 -0.83 21.15 -7.94
N ALA A 36 -1.39 22.25 -8.46
CA ALA A 36 -0.87 23.60 -8.20
C ALA A 36 -0.97 24.06 -6.74
N ASP A 37 -2.02 23.63 -6.02
CA ASP A 37 -2.30 23.96 -4.61
C ASP A 37 -1.81 22.88 -3.63
N LEU A 38 -0.88 22.01 -4.05
CA LEU A 38 -0.38 20.89 -3.26
C LEU A 38 0.15 21.32 -1.88
N TYR A 39 1.01 22.33 -1.85
CA TYR A 39 1.67 22.79 -0.62
C TYR A 39 0.67 23.43 0.34
N ASP A 40 -0.28 24.21 -0.18
CA ASP A 40 -1.35 24.79 0.64
C ASP A 40 -2.23 23.72 1.27
N LEU A 41 -2.52 22.62 0.54
CA LEU A 41 -3.23 21.46 1.08
C LEU A 41 -2.42 20.74 2.17
N ILE A 42 -1.11 20.56 1.97
CA ILE A 42 -0.23 19.97 3.00
C ILE A 42 -0.27 20.82 4.27
N ASP A 43 -0.14 22.14 4.15
CA ASP A 43 -0.18 23.06 5.29
C ASP A 43 -1.53 22.99 6.02
N GLN A 44 -2.64 22.90 5.30
CA GLN A 44 -3.98 22.74 5.91
C GLN A 44 -4.09 21.40 6.66
N ALA A 45 -3.59 20.31 6.11
CA ALA A 45 -3.58 19.03 6.82
C ALA A 45 -2.76 19.10 8.10
N ARG A 46 -1.56 19.71 8.04
CA ARG A 46 -0.67 19.89 9.20
C ARG A 46 -1.28 20.78 10.28
N GLN A 47 -1.95 21.88 9.89
CA GLN A 47 -2.69 22.74 10.84
C GLN A 47 -3.82 21.98 11.54
N LEU A 48 -4.41 21.01 10.89
CA LEU A 48 -5.43 20.12 11.46
C LEU A 48 -4.84 18.97 12.29
N GLY A 49 -3.51 18.88 12.43
CA GLY A 49 -2.81 17.81 13.17
C GLY A 49 -2.72 16.49 12.41
N ILE A 50 -3.00 16.47 11.10
CA ILE A 50 -2.97 15.27 10.27
C ILE A 50 -1.55 15.08 9.74
N GLY A 51 -0.97 13.88 9.96
CA GLY A 51 0.30 13.48 9.35
C GLY A 51 0.17 13.31 7.84
N VAL A 52 1.13 13.82 7.07
CA VAL A 52 1.09 13.78 5.60
C VAL A 52 2.29 13.01 5.05
N SER A 53 2.02 12.03 4.21
CA SER A 53 3.00 11.39 3.33
C SER A 53 2.63 11.61 1.86
N ILE A 54 3.62 11.55 0.97
CA ILE A 54 3.40 11.79 -0.45
C ILE A 54 4.05 10.69 -1.30
N THR A 55 3.39 10.30 -2.38
CA THR A 55 3.92 9.29 -3.31
C THR A 55 3.92 9.85 -4.75
N PRO A 56 4.91 10.69 -5.09
CA PRO A 56 5.03 11.27 -6.42
C PRO A 56 5.58 10.26 -7.42
N ALA A 57 5.34 10.54 -8.70
CA ALA A 57 6.05 9.86 -9.78
C ALA A 57 7.48 10.45 -9.94
N ALA A 58 8.46 9.61 -10.31
CA ALA A 58 9.81 10.06 -10.59
C ALA A 58 9.91 10.74 -11.98
N THR A 59 9.13 11.81 -12.16
CA THR A 59 9.14 12.68 -13.33
C THR A 59 10.26 13.72 -13.21
N PRO A 60 10.59 14.47 -14.28
CA PRO A 60 11.52 15.60 -14.18
C PRO A 60 11.10 16.69 -13.18
N ALA A 61 9.83 16.73 -12.77
CA ALA A 61 9.34 17.65 -11.73
C ALA A 61 9.82 17.28 -10.32
N LEU A 62 10.20 16.03 -10.06
CA LEU A 62 10.72 15.58 -8.78
C LEU A 62 12.21 15.94 -8.68
N THR A 63 12.51 17.15 -8.24
CA THR A 63 13.87 17.67 -8.04
C THR A 63 14.26 17.67 -6.57
N ARG A 64 15.57 17.90 -6.29
CA ARG A 64 16.05 18.06 -4.92
C ARG A 64 15.36 19.22 -4.19
N ASP A 65 15.15 20.34 -4.88
CA ASP A 65 14.49 21.53 -4.31
C ASP A 65 13.02 21.24 -3.96
N VAL A 66 12.33 20.42 -4.76
CA VAL A 66 10.97 19.94 -4.42
C VAL A 66 10.99 19.11 -3.14
N LEU A 67 11.97 18.22 -2.94
CA LEU A 67 12.10 17.45 -1.71
C LEU A 67 12.41 18.35 -0.50
N VAL A 68 13.28 19.34 -0.65
CA VAL A 68 13.53 20.36 0.38
C VAL A 68 12.23 21.06 0.76
N ARG A 69 11.49 21.53 -0.24
CA ARG A 69 10.21 22.21 -0.01
C ARG A 69 9.16 21.32 0.67
N LEU A 70 9.05 20.05 0.26
CA LEU A 70 8.17 19.08 0.94
C LEU A 70 8.55 18.89 2.42
N LYS A 71 9.85 18.84 2.74
CA LYS A 71 10.35 18.77 4.10
C LYS A 71 10.03 20.03 4.89
N GLU A 72 10.17 21.22 4.31
CA GLU A 72 9.81 22.52 4.92
C GLU A 72 8.31 22.57 5.27
N HIS A 73 7.45 22.00 4.43
CA HIS A 73 6.01 21.82 4.69
C HIS A 73 5.68 20.63 5.61
N SER A 74 6.71 20.03 6.25
CA SER A 74 6.55 18.98 7.25
C SER A 74 5.87 17.70 6.71
N VAL A 75 6.18 17.32 5.46
CA VAL A 75 5.84 15.99 4.92
C VAL A 75 6.64 14.94 5.69
N GLU A 76 5.95 13.95 6.25
CA GLU A 76 6.51 12.95 7.17
C GLU A 76 7.11 11.73 6.45
N GLY A 77 6.75 11.50 5.20
CA GLY A 77 7.26 10.36 4.44
C GLY A 77 7.13 10.54 2.94
N LEU A 78 8.14 10.04 2.24
CA LEU A 78 8.19 9.99 0.78
C LEU A 78 8.04 8.55 0.32
N GLY A 79 7.10 8.28 -0.58
CA GLY A 79 6.96 7.00 -1.25
C GLY A 79 7.49 7.08 -2.68
N LEU A 80 8.41 6.21 -3.07
CA LEU A 80 8.89 6.09 -4.44
C LEU A 80 8.72 4.67 -4.95
N SER A 81 8.49 4.53 -6.24
CA SER A 81 8.33 3.21 -6.85
C SER A 81 9.60 2.79 -7.59
N LEU A 82 10.08 1.57 -7.29
CA LEU A 82 11.23 0.95 -7.95
C LEU A 82 10.89 -0.52 -8.29
N ASP A 83 10.63 -0.80 -9.57
CA ASP A 83 10.14 -2.10 -10.04
C ASP A 83 11.18 -2.94 -10.75
N GLY A 84 12.45 -2.61 -10.59
CA GLY A 84 13.57 -3.37 -11.13
C GLY A 84 14.91 -2.87 -10.60
N SER A 85 15.89 -3.78 -10.56
CA SER A 85 17.25 -3.49 -10.08
C SER A 85 18.13 -2.74 -11.09
N THR A 86 17.65 -2.62 -12.33
CA THR A 86 18.35 -1.94 -13.44
C THR A 86 17.41 -1.04 -14.22
N ALA A 87 17.97 -0.07 -14.96
CA ALA A 87 17.20 0.82 -15.82
C ALA A 87 16.34 0.05 -16.82
N GLY A 88 16.91 -0.96 -17.49
CA GLY A 88 16.16 -1.76 -18.46
C GLY A 88 14.94 -2.46 -17.87
N ARG A 89 15.05 -3.00 -16.65
CA ARG A 89 13.94 -3.69 -15.96
C ARG A 89 12.89 -2.71 -15.45
N HIS A 90 13.33 -1.67 -14.73
CA HIS A 90 12.41 -0.69 -14.15
C HIS A 90 11.68 0.11 -15.24
N ASP A 91 12.39 0.65 -16.20
CA ASP A 91 11.82 1.51 -17.24
C ASP A 91 10.84 0.72 -18.12
N SER A 92 11.08 -0.57 -18.37
CA SER A 92 10.14 -1.41 -19.11
C SER A 92 8.79 -1.57 -18.41
N ILE A 93 8.79 -1.74 -17.08
CA ILE A 93 7.56 -1.80 -16.27
C ILE A 93 6.85 -0.44 -16.23
N ARG A 94 7.62 0.65 -16.10
CA ARG A 94 7.05 2.00 -16.05
C ARG A 94 6.62 2.54 -17.41
N GLY A 95 7.17 2.01 -18.50
CA GLY A 95 6.92 2.47 -19.85
C GLY A 95 7.53 3.84 -20.16
N VAL A 96 8.49 4.32 -19.37
CA VAL A 96 9.11 5.65 -19.48
C VAL A 96 10.62 5.54 -19.29
N PRO A 97 11.43 5.72 -20.36
CA PRO A 97 12.89 5.67 -20.26
C PRO A 97 13.48 6.71 -19.28
N GLY A 98 14.53 6.31 -18.57
CA GLY A 98 15.26 7.14 -17.61
C GLY A 98 14.53 7.34 -16.28
N THR A 99 13.43 6.63 -16.03
CA THR A 99 12.72 6.69 -14.75
C THR A 99 13.53 6.05 -13.63
N PHE A 100 14.29 4.99 -13.93
CA PHE A 100 15.17 4.34 -12.97
C PHE A 100 16.19 5.32 -12.37
N ASP A 101 16.95 6.00 -13.22
CA ASP A 101 17.99 6.92 -12.76
C ASP A 101 17.42 8.06 -11.93
N ARG A 102 16.28 8.63 -12.36
CA ARG A 102 15.56 9.66 -11.59
C ARG A 102 15.08 9.14 -10.25
N THR A 103 14.54 7.93 -10.20
CA THR A 103 14.07 7.31 -8.96
C THR A 103 15.23 7.10 -7.98
N VAL A 104 16.33 6.48 -8.44
CA VAL A 104 17.52 6.26 -7.59
C VAL A 104 18.13 7.59 -7.13
N GLN A 105 18.16 8.59 -7.99
CA GLN A 105 18.65 9.92 -7.63
C GLN A 105 17.74 10.59 -6.58
N ALA A 106 16.41 10.49 -6.71
CA ALA A 106 15.48 11.01 -5.71
C ALA A 106 15.60 10.28 -4.35
N MET A 107 15.88 8.98 -4.35
CA MET A 107 16.18 8.22 -3.12
C MET A 107 17.43 8.76 -2.42
N ARG A 108 18.50 9.05 -3.17
CA ARG A 108 19.73 9.65 -2.60
C ARG A 108 19.46 11.03 -2.00
N TRP A 109 18.69 11.87 -2.68
CA TRP A 109 18.28 13.16 -2.11
C TRP A 109 17.43 13.01 -0.86
N ALA A 110 16.50 12.05 -0.83
CA ALA A 110 15.72 11.76 0.37
C ALA A 110 16.61 11.34 1.55
N GLN A 111 17.62 10.49 1.29
CA GLN A 111 18.62 10.08 2.28
C GLN A 111 19.44 11.27 2.78
N GLU A 112 19.99 12.11 1.90
CA GLU A 112 20.73 13.34 2.24
C GLU A 112 19.90 14.30 3.10
N LEU A 113 18.60 14.38 2.81
CA LEU A 113 17.65 15.24 3.52
C LEU A 113 17.07 14.57 4.77
N GLU A 114 17.47 13.34 5.09
CA GLU A 114 16.91 12.56 6.21
C GLU A 114 15.36 12.47 6.18
N MET A 115 14.79 12.39 4.97
CA MET A 115 13.36 12.16 4.80
C MET A 115 13.07 10.67 4.91
N PRO A 116 12.09 10.25 5.75
CA PRO A 116 11.67 8.85 5.80
C PRO A 116 11.20 8.37 4.42
N LEU A 117 11.91 7.38 3.87
CA LEU A 117 11.71 6.87 2.52
C LEU A 117 11.04 5.49 2.55
N GLN A 118 9.88 5.39 1.91
CA GLN A 118 9.27 4.13 1.55
C GLN A 118 9.52 3.83 0.07
N VAL A 119 9.97 2.62 -0.23
CA VAL A 119 10.08 2.14 -1.61
C VAL A 119 9.00 1.12 -1.88
N ASN A 120 8.27 1.29 -2.98
CA ASN A 120 7.23 0.39 -3.44
C ASN A 120 7.74 -0.38 -4.65
N THR A 121 7.69 -1.71 -4.61
CA THR A 121 8.10 -2.58 -5.72
C THR A 121 6.93 -3.45 -6.13
N LEU A 122 6.58 -3.42 -7.41
CA LEU A 122 5.55 -4.29 -7.98
C LEU A 122 6.04 -5.73 -8.03
N VAL A 123 5.20 -6.65 -7.59
CA VAL A 123 5.40 -8.11 -7.66
C VAL A 123 4.46 -8.68 -8.71
N ALA A 124 5.04 -9.06 -9.84
CA ALA A 124 4.39 -9.70 -10.97
C ALA A 124 5.35 -10.76 -11.54
N ALA A 125 4.91 -11.58 -12.48
CA ALA A 125 5.76 -12.59 -13.10
C ALA A 125 7.02 -11.96 -13.72
N GLU A 126 6.88 -10.77 -14.31
CA GLU A 126 7.96 -10.04 -14.96
C GLU A 126 9.00 -9.49 -13.97
N THR A 127 8.63 -9.27 -12.70
CA THR A 127 9.51 -8.60 -11.70
C THR A 127 10.01 -9.56 -10.62
N ALA A 128 9.34 -10.68 -10.38
CA ALA A 128 9.58 -11.54 -9.22
C ALA A 128 11.03 -12.06 -9.14
N ALA A 129 11.62 -12.47 -10.26
CA ALA A 129 12.99 -12.96 -10.29
C ALA A 129 14.04 -11.88 -9.93
N ASP A 130 13.69 -10.60 -10.02
CA ASP A 130 14.57 -9.47 -9.75
C ASP A 130 14.43 -8.91 -8.32
N ILE A 131 13.44 -9.35 -7.57
CA ILE A 131 13.17 -8.89 -6.19
C ILE A 131 14.41 -9.00 -5.27
N PRO A 132 15.19 -10.10 -5.28
CA PRO A 132 16.43 -10.18 -4.49
C PRO A 132 17.48 -9.14 -4.89
N ALA A 133 17.61 -8.83 -6.19
CA ALA A 133 18.55 -7.81 -6.67
C ALA A 133 18.07 -6.39 -6.30
N VAL A 134 16.76 -6.14 -6.31
CA VAL A 134 16.18 -4.88 -5.79
C VAL A 134 16.48 -4.74 -4.29
N TYR A 135 16.35 -5.79 -3.50
CA TYR A 135 16.73 -5.78 -2.08
C TYR A 135 18.16 -5.32 -1.87
N GLU A 136 19.12 -5.90 -2.62
CA GLU A 136 20.53 -5.52 -2.54
C GLU A 136 20.75 -4.04 -2.92
N LEU A 137 20.07 -3.57 -3.96
CA LEU A 137 20.15 -2.17 -4.39
C LEU A 137 19.62 -1.20 -3.31
N LEU A 138 18.61 -1.59 -2.54
CA LEU A 138 17.99 -0.73 -1.53
C LEU A 138 18.82 -0.59 -0.25
N LYS A 139 19.65 -1.58 0.10
CA LYS A 139 20.41 -1.58 1.37
C LYS A 139 21.22 -0.31 1.64
N PRO A 140 21.94 0.29 0.66
CA PRO A 140 22.74 1.49 0.89
C PRO A 140 21.96 2.80 0.77
N LEU A 141 20.65 2.79 0.43
CA LEU A 141 19.88 3.99 0.03
C LEU A 141 19.04 4.60 1.16
N GLY A 142 19.30 4.26 2.42
CA GLY A 142 18.61 4.89 3.56
C GLY A 142 17.10 4.64 3.61
N VAL A 143 16.65 3.53 3.03
CA VAL A 143 15.23 3.15 3.00
C VAL A 143 14.75 2.87 4.43
N ALA A 144 13.61 3.43 4.82
CA ALA A 144 12.95 3.13 6.09
C ALA A 144 11.98 1.93 5.96
N ARG A 145 11.32 1.82 4.80
CA ARG A 145 10.34 0.78 4.51
C ARG A 145 10.38 0.35 3.05
N TRP A 146 10.40 -0.95 2.82
CA TRP A 146 10.20 -1.55 1.51
C TRP A 146 8.87 -2.28 1.46
N SER A 147 7.97 -1.86 0.58
CA SER A 147 6.64 -2.44 0.40
C SER A 147 6.54 -3.16 -0.94
N LEU A 148 6.30 -4.45 -0.88
CA LEU A 148 6.12 -5.34 -2.04
C LEU A 148 4.64 -5.39 -2.40
N PHE A 149 4.28 -4.79 -3.53
CA PHE A 149 2.91 -4.67 -4.02
C PHE A 149 2.60 -5.82 -4.97
N PHE A 150 1.88 -6.81 -4.49
CA PHE A 150 1.46 -7.94 -5.33
C PHE A 150 0.39 -7.48 -6.32
N LEU A 151 0.58 -7.83 -7.58
CA LEU A 151 -0.23 -7.35 -8.70
C LEU A 151 -1.73 -7.58 -8.47
N ILE A 152 -2.50 -6.53 -8.68
CA ILE A 152 -3.93 -6.59 -8.98
C ILE A 152 -4.08 -6.16 -10.43
N SER A 153 -4.76 -6.97 -11.25
CA SER A 153 -4.86 -6.76 -12.70
C SER A 153 -5.88 -5.67 -13.06
N VAL A 154 -5.68 -4.46 -12.50
CA VAL A 154 -6.49 -3.27 -12.77
C VAL A 154 -5.68 -2.20 -13.49
N GLY A 155 -6.35 -1.33 -14.24
CA GLY A 155 -5.72 -0.23 -14.95
C GLY A 155 -4.56 -0.71 -15.86
N ARG A 156 -3.37 -0.11 -15.70
CA ARG A 156 -2.16 -0.50 -16.43
C ARG A 156 -1.62 -1.88 -16.05
N GLY A 157 -1.96 -2.38 -14.86
CA GLY A 157 -1.57 -3.72 -14.42
C GLY A 157 -2.15 -4.85 -15.24
N LYS A 158 -3.20 -4.61 -16.04
CA LYS A 158 -3.83 -5.62 -16.89
C LYS A 158 -2.93 -6.25 -17.97
N VAL A 159 -1.84 -5.58 -18.31
CA VAL A 159 -0.87 -6.09 -19.32
C VAL A 159 0.21 -6.99 -18.71
N LEU A 160 0.28 -7.03 -17.38
CA LEU A 160 1.24 -7.85 -16.63
C LEU A 160 0.59 -9.16 -16.17
N GLN A 161 1.42 -10.14 -15.88
CA GLN A 161 0.95 -11.45 -15.41
C GLN A 161 1.12 -11.56 -13.88
N PRO A 162 0.10 -11.99 -13.14
CA PRO A 162 0.28 -12.33 -11.73
C PRO A 162 1.20 -13.56 -11.59
N LEU A 163 1.86 -13.68 -10.45
CA LEU A 163 2.50 -14.94 -10.06
C LEU A 163 1.45 -16.04 -9.89
N SER A 164 1.85 -17.29 -10.05
CA SER A 164 1.03 -18.41 -9.57
C SER A 164 0.94 -18.38 -8.02
N PRO A 165 -0.09 -18.99 -7.43
CA PRO A 165 -0.21 -19.11 -5.98
C PRO A 165 1.03 -19.74 -5.33
N GLU A 166 1.62 -20.78 -5.95
CA GLU A 166 2.81 -21.48 -5.47
C GLU A 166 4.07 -20.60 -5.52
N GLU A 167 4.26 -19.83 -6.58
CA GLU A 167 5.36 -18.86 -6.70
C GLU A 167 5.21 -17.74 -5.67
N GLY A 168 3.97 -17.28 -5.48
CA GLY A 168 3.64 -16.29 -4.45
C GLY A 168 3.98 -16.77 -3.05
N GLU A 169 3.65 -18.02 -2.73
CA GLU A 169 3.96 -18.65 -1.45
C GLU A 169 5.48 -18.71 -1.20
N LYS A 170 6.23 -19.16 -2.22
CA LYS A 170 7.71 -19.20 -2.14
C LYS A 170 8.32 -17.81 -1.95
N LEU A 171 7.81 -16.81 -2.66
CA LEU A 171 8.27 -15.44 -2.52
C LEU A 171 7.93 -14.87 -1.14
N MET A 172 6.73 -15.14 -0.61
CA MET A 172 6.35 -14.71 0.74
C MET A 172 7.21 -15.36 1.82
N ALA A 173 7.62 -16.62 1.66
CA ALA A 173 8.58 -17.27 2.54
C ALA A 173 9.95 -16.57 2.48
N TRP A 174 10.46 -16.24 1.28
CA TRP A 174 11.69 -15.46 1.12
C TRP A 174 11.58 -14.06 1.74
N ILE A 175 10.43 -13.38 1.58
CA ILE A 175 10.16 -12.08 2.20
C ILE A 175 10.25 -12.20 3.74
N TYR A 176 9.70 -13.27 4.32
CA TYR A 176 9.79 -13.52 5.75
C TYR A 176 11.25 -13.64 6.21
N ASP A 177 12.03 -14.49 5.55
CA ASP A 177 13.45 -14.68 5.89
C ASP A 177 14.23 -13.36 5.76
N THR A 178 14.03 -12.63 4.66
CA THR A 178 14.65 -11.34 4.38
C THR A 178 14.25 -10.27 5.40
N SER A 179 12.99 -10.21 5.80
CA SER A 179 12.48 -9.20 6.75
C SER A 179 13.16 -9.25 8.12
N ARG A 180 13.74 -10.40 8.48
CA ARG A 180 14.41 -10.60 9.76
C ARG A 180 15.84 -10.07 9.81
N ILE A 181 16.45 -9.86 8.64
CA ILE A 181 17.84 -9.41 8.50
C ILE A 181 17.96 -8.07 7.77
N ALA A 182 16.88 -7.59 7.20
CA ALA A 182 16.88 -6.32 6.48
C ALA A 182 17.14 -5.14 7.43
N PRO A 183 17.92 -4.12 6.99
CA PRO A 183 18.16 -2.91 7.77
C PRO A 183 16.96 -1.95 7.79
N PHE A 184 15.86 -2.33 7.17
CA PHE A 184 14.61 -1.56 7.04
C PHE A 184 13.39 -2.49 7.19
N THR A 185 12.24 -1.90 7.43
CA THR A 185 10.98 -2.67 7.49
C THR A 185 10.62 -3.22 6.11
N VAL A 186 10.36 -4.51 6.01
CA VAL A 186 9.81 -5.15 4.79
C VAL A 186 8.35 -5.50 5.01
N ALA A 187 7.49 -5.13 4.07
CA ALA A 187 6.05 -5.35 4.15
C ALA A 187 5.47 -5.77 2.80
N THR A 188 4.30 -6.38 2.82
CA THR A 188 3.53 -6.71 1.62
C THR A 188 2.27 -5.86 1.53
N THR A 189 1.86 -5.54 0.31
CA THR A 189 0.56 -4.94 -0.02
C THR A 189 -0.14 -5.85 -1.01
N GLU A 190 -1.45 -6.03 -0.88
CA GLU A 190 -2.26 -6.97 -1.66
C GLU A 190 -1.83 -8.44 -1.55
N ALA A 191 -1.11 -8.79 -0.50
CA ALA A 191 -0.77 -10.16 -0.14
C ALA A 191 -0.94 -10.38 1.37
N PRO A 192 -2.17 -10.27 1.92
CA PRO A 192 -2.42 -10.49 3.34
C PRO A 192 -2.09 -11.91 3.79
N SER A 193 -2.06 -12.89 2.87
CA SER A 193 -1.60 -14.26 3.10
C SER A 193 -0.16 -14.37 3.61
N TYR A 194 0.67 -13.36 3.36
CA TYR A 194 2.01 -13.25 3.98
C TYR A 194 1.97 -13.41 5.50
N ARG A 195 0.91 -12.93 6.17
CA ARG A 195 0.78 -13.07 7.64
C ARG A 195 0.63 -14.52 8.06
N ARG A 196 -0.13 -15.31 7.31
CA ARG A 196 -0.25 -16.76 7.53
C ARG A 196 1.11 -17.43 7.33
N VAL A 197 1.77 -17.19 6.19
CA VAL A 197 3.10 -17.74 5.89
C VAL A 197 4.08 -17.43 7.00
N ALA A 198 4.13 -16.17 7.46
CA ALA A 198 5.00 -15.77 8.57
C ALA A 198 4.71 -16.52 9.87
N LEU A 199 3.43 -16.73 10.22
CA LEU A 199 3.06 -17.48 11.42
C LEU A 199 3.45 -18.97 11.31
N GLU A 200 3.25 -19.58 10.16
CA GLU A 200 3.63 -20.98 9.92
C GLU A 200 5.15 -21.15 10.00
N ARG A 201 5.91 -20.23 9.43
CA ARG A 201 7.38 -20.21 9.52
C ARG A 201 7.85 -20.08 10.98
N MET A 202 7.25 -19.14 11.74
CA MET A 202 7.55 -18.97 13.17
C MET A 202 7.28 -20.25 13.98
N ARG A 203 6.17 -20.95 13.68
CA ARG A 203 5.85 -22.23 14.33
C ARG A 203 6.86 -23.32 13.94
N ALA A 204 7.22 -23.42 12.67
CA ALA A 204 8.21 -24.37 12.19
C ALA A 204 9.62 -24.14 12.80
N GLU A 205 9.94 -22.89 13.12
CA GLU A 205 11.17 -22.51 13.85
C GLU A 205 11.11 -22.77 15.36
N GLY A 206 10.01 -23.29 15.86
CA GLY A 206 9.81 -23.60 17.27
C GLY A 206 9.54 -22.40 18.17
N MET A 207 9.11 -21.27 17.61
CA MET A 207 8.73 -20.10 18.42
C MET A 207 7.52 -20.42 19.30
N THR A 208 7.57 -19.99 20.54
CA THR A 208 6.45 -20.16 21.48
C THR A 208 5.22 -19.33 21.08
N GLY A 209 4.04 -19.75 21.52
CA GLY A 209 2.81 -18.99 21.27
C GLY A 209 2.88 -17.53 21.74
N GLU A 210 3.56 -17.26 22.86
CA GLU A 210 3.78 -15.89 23.36
C GLU A 210 4.70 -15.05 22.44
N GLN A 211 5.75 -15.65 21.90
CA GLN A 211 6.63 -14.98 20.93
C GLN A 211 5.88 -14.65 19.64
N ILE A 212 5.07 -15.60 19.16
CA ILE A 212 4.23 -15.41 17.98
C ILE A 212 3.21 -14.30 18.21
N LYS A 213 2.52 -14.29 19.35
CA LYS A 213 1.54 -13.23 19.69
C LYS A 213 2.16 -11.83 19.70
N ARG A 214 3.42 -11.69 20.09
CA ARG A 214 4.15 -10.41 20.11
C ARG A 214 4.72 -10.01 18.76
N SER A 215 4.72 -10.91 17.79
CA SER A 215 5.28 -10.63 16.47
C SER A 215 4.43 -9.63 15.68
N PRO A 216 5.04 -8.82 14.81
CA PRO A 216 4.30 -7.92 13.93
C PRO A 216 3.30 -8.64 13.01
N ALA A 217 3.59 -9.89 12.63
CA ALA A 217 2.72 -10.69 11.77
C ALA A 217 1.41 -11.09 12.46
N ASN A 218 1.43 -11.25 13.80
CA ASN A 218 0.24 -11.67 14.56
C ASN A 218 -0.58 -10.50 15.12
N ARG A 219 -0.26 -9.26 14.80
CA ARG A 219 -1.12 -8.15 15.20
C ARG A 219 -2.53 -8.40 14.65
N SER A 220 -3.53 -8.44 15.55
CA SER A 220 -4.93 -8.77 15.25
C SER A 220 -5.58 -7.81 14.24
N PHE A 221 -4.94 -6.65 14.04
CA PHE A 221 -5.39 -5.63 13.13
C PHE A 221 -4.43 -5.54 11.94
N GLY A 222 -4.80 -6.16 10.81
CA GLY A 222 -4.08 -6.01 9.55
C GLY A 222 -4.79 -4.99 8.67
N ILE A 223 -4.03 -4.07 8.09
CA ILE A 223 -4.56 -3.21 7.03
C ILE A 223 -4.85 -4.10 5.81
N ARG A 224 -6.07 -4.01 5.30
CA ARG A 224 -6.53 -4.62 4.05
C ARG A 224 -7.61 -3.73 3.44
N ASP A 225 -8.01 -4.00 2.22
CA ASP A 225 -9.03 -3.21 1.53
C ASP A 225 -10.26 -2.96 2.41
N GLY A 226 -10.58 -1.68 2.62
CA GLY A 226 -11.70 -1.23 3.45
C GLY A 226 -11.54 -1.44 4.95
N HIS A 227 -10.43 -2.00 5.44
CA HIS A 227 -10.18 -2.23 6.86
C HIS A 227 -8.85 -1.57 7.29
N GLY A 228 -8.92 -0.46 8.00
CA GLY A 228 -7.76 0.37 8.36
C GLY A 228 -7.23 1.22 7.22
N ILE A 229 -7.92 1.26 6.09
CA ILE A 229 -7.65 2.12 4.94
C ILE A 229 -8.97 2.52 4.29
N VAL A 230 -9.00 3.74 3.77
CA VAL A 230 -10.05 4.25 2.88
C VAL A 230 -9.38 5.06 1.78
N PHE A 231 -9.88 4.96 0.58
CA PHE A 231 -9.39 5.71 -0.58
C PHE A 231 -10.45 6.73 -1.01
N VAL A 232 -10.01 7.95 -1.25
CA VAL A 232 -10.85 8.99 -1.86
C VAL A 232 -10.26 9.34 -3.21
N SER A 233 -11.04 9.18 -4.28
CA SER A 233 -10.61 9.50 -5.64
C SER A 233 -10.46 11.02 -5.84
N ASN A 234 -9.80 11.42 -6.92
CA ASN A 234 -9.72 12.84 -7.32
C ASN A 234 -11.09 13.47 -7.60
N THR A 235 -12.12 12.67 -7.86
CA THR A 235 -13.51 13.10 -8.04
C THR A 235 -14.35 13.06 -6.77
N GLY A 236 -13.74 12.65 -5.64
CA GLY A 236 -14.37 12.61 -4.34
C GLY A 236 -15.07 11.29 -3.99
N ASP A 237 -14.99 10.27 -4.84
CA ASP A 237 -15.62 8.98 -4.55
C ASP A 237 -14.88 8.25 -3.42
N ILE A 238 -15.64 7.77 -2.45
CA ILE A 238 -15.13 7.05 -1.27
C ILE A 238 -15.14 5.57 -1.59
N CYS A 239 -13.96 4.95 -1.63
CA CYS A 239 -13.77 3.54 -1.96
C CYS A 239 -12.99 2.81 -0.86
N PRO A 240 -13.14 1.49 -0.71
CA PRO A 240 -12.40 0.69 0.28
C PRO A 240 -10.88 0.73 0.12
N ALA A 241 -10.40 0.77 -1.12
CA ALA A 241 -8.98 0.91 -1.46
C ALA A 241 -8.83 1.43 -2.89
N GLY A 242 -7.62 1.88 -3.26
CA GLY A 242 -7.32 2.33 -4.61
C GLY A 242 -7.40 1.23 -5.67
N PHE A 243 -7.23 -0.04 -5.27
CA PHE A 243 -7.36 -1.22 -6.12
C PHE A 243 -8.75 -1.87 -6.05
N LEU A 244 -9.62 -1.40 -5.16
CA LEU A 244 -11.01 -1.85 -5.02
C LEU A 244 -11.97 -0.66 -5.27
N PRO A 245 -12.24 -0.30 -6.52
CA PRO A 245 -12.96 0.92 -6.90
C PRO A 245 -14.49 0.78 -6.74
N LEU A 246 -14.94 0.29 -5.59
CA LEU A 246 -16.35 0.20 -5.22
C LEU A 246 -16.75 1.51 -4.50
N ALA A 247 -17.33 2.45 -5.22
CA ALA A 247 -17.77 3.72 -4.65
C ALA A 247 -18.91 3.49 -3.65
N ALA A 248 -18.64 3.77 -2.37
CA ALA A 248 -19.60 3.64 -1.25
C ALA A 248 -20.30 4.98 -0.92
N GLY A 249 -19.78 6.09 -1.45
CA GLY A 249 -20.27 7.45 -1.28
C GLY A 249 -19.37 8.44 -1.99
N ASN A 250 -19.64 9.73 -1.80
CA ASN A 250 -18.81 10.81 -2.35
C ASN A 250 -18.71 11.94 -1.33
N VAL A 251 -17.48 12.41 -1.05
CA VAL A 251 -17.20 13.43 -0.01
C VAL A 251 -17.90 14.78 -0.21
N ARG A 252 -18.45 15.04 -1.40
CA ARG A 252 -19.29 16.22 -1.65
C ARG A 252 -20.71 16.11 -1.09
N LYS A 253 -21.15 14.90 -0.78
CA LYS A 253 -22.53 14.61 -0.34
C LYS A 253 -22.56 13.89 1.00
N ASP A 254 -21.53 13.09 1.26
CA ASP A 254 -21.48 12.14 2.37
C ASP A 254 -20.30 12.46 3.27
N ARG A 255 -20.43 12.19 4.57
CA ARG A 255 -19.33 12.34 5.51
C ARG A 255 -18.45 11.09 5.47
N LEU A 256 -17.14 11.30 5.29
CA LEU A 256 -16.16 10.23 5.11
C LEU A 256 -16.20 9.18 6.25
N ALA A 257 -16.25 9.65 7.51
CA ALA A 257 -16.25 8.76 8.67
C ALA A 257 -17.55 7.95 8.78
N ASP A 258 -18.68 8.55 8.39
CA ASP A 258 -19.97 7.85 8.38
C ASP A 258 -20.03 6.78 7.31
N VAL A 259 -19.55 7.08 6.09
CA VAL A 259 -19.45 6.10 5.00
C VAL A 259 -18.53 4.94 5.40
N TYR A 260 -17.34 5.23 5.93
CA TYR A 260 -16.41 4.19 6.36
C TYR A 260 -16.98 3.28 7.43
N ARG A 261 -17.75 3.82 8.39
CA ARG A 261 -18.32 3.05 9.51
C ARG A 261 -19.59 2.30 9.13
N ASN A 262 -20.43 2.88 8.25
CA ASN A 262 -21.82 2.47 8.10
C ASN A 262 -22.22 1.98 6.71
N ALA A 263 -21.42 2.29 5.65
CA ALA A 263 -21.78 1.81 4.32
C ALA A 263 -21.68 0.28 4.24
N PRO A 264 -22.64 -0.40 3.59
CA PRO A 264 -22.72 -1.87 3.58
C PRO A 264 -21.44 -2.56 3.10
N VAL A 265 -20.76 -2.00 2.09
CA VAL A 265 -19.50 -2.57 1.59
C VAL A 265 -18.38 -2.52 2.64
N PHE A 266 -18.27 -1.43 3.39
CA PHE A 266 -17.28 -1.33 4.47
C PHE A 266 -17.61 -2.26 5.63
N GLN A 267 -18.89 -2.31 6.05
CA GLN A 267 -19.32 -3.22 7.11
C GLN A 267 -19.03 -4.69 6.75
N ALA A 268 -19.31 -5.07 5.50
CA ALA A 268 -19.02 -6.43 5.03
C ALA A 268 -17.50 -6.72 5.01
N LEU A 269 -16.67 -5.75 4.62
CA LEU A 269 -15.21 -5.89 4.62
C LEU A 269 -14.60 -5.88 6.04
N HIS A 270 -15.27 -5.25 7.00
CA HIS A 270 -14.85 -5.24 8.41
C HIS A 270 -15.14 -6.57 9.11
N ASP A 271 -16.14 -7.31 8.66
CA ASP A 271 -16.57 -8.56 9.26
C ASP A 271 -16.06 -9.80 8.49
N PRO A 272 -14.96 -10.45 8.95
CA PRO A 272 -14.44 -11.64 8.28
C PRO A 272 -15.41 -12.83 8.23
N THR A 273 -16.47 -12.82 9.02
CA THR A 273 -17.48 -13.91 9.00
C THR A 273 -18.35 -13.86 7.74
N GLN A 274 -18.37 -12.73 7.03
CA GLN A 274 -19.09 -12.57 5.78
C GLN A 274 -18.27 -13.01 4.55
N PHE A 275 -16.99 -13.36 4.72
CA PHE A 275 -16.18 -13.87 3.61
C PHE A 275 -16.70 -15.24 3.17
N GLU A 276 -16.55 -15.49 1.87
CA GLU A 276 -17.10 -16.68 1.21
C GLU A 276 -16.02 -17.67 0.78
N GLY A 277 -16.44 -18.88 0.44
CA GLY A 277 -15.58 -19.94 -0.05
C GLY A 277 -14.44 -20.27 0.91
N ARG A 278 -13.23 -20.55 0.40
CA ARG A 278 -12.06 -20.91 1.23
C ARG A 278 -11.71 -19.82 2.26
N CYS A 279 -11.80 -18.54 1.89
CA CYS A 279 -11.55 -17.46 2.84
C CYS A 279 -12.57 -17.42 4.00
N GLY A 280 -13.82 -17.80 3.76
CA GLY A 280 -14.89 -17.80 4.76
C GLY A 280 -14.76 -18.90 5.80
N VAL A 281 -14.22 -20.07 5.42
CA VAL A 281 -14.01 -21.21 6.34
C VAL A 281 -12.61 -21.26 6.95
N CYS A 282 -11.68 -20.41 6.45
CA CYS A 282 -10.29 -20.43 6.84
C CYS A 282 -10.09 -19.97 8.30
N GLU A 283 -9.30 -20.72 9.06
CA GLU A 283 -8.90 -20.41 10.44
C GLU A 283 -8.08 -19.10 10.52
N TYR A 284 -7.44 -18.70 9.43
CA TYR A 284 -6.69 -17.43 9.32
C TYR A 284 -7.56 -16.26 8.84
N ARG A 285 -8.87 -16.43 8.63
CA ARG A 285 -9.73 -15.40 8.02
C ARG A 285 -9.66 -14.03 8.72
N ALA A 286 -9.61 -14.03 10.03
CA ALA A 286 -9.52 -12.79 10.82
C ALA A 286 -8.16 -12.10 10.68
N LEU A 287 -7.09 -12.89 10.57
CA LEU A 287 -5.72 -12.40 10.47
C LEU A 287 -5.35 -11.98 9.03
N CYS A 288 -5.69 -12.81 8.07
CA CYS A 288 -5.37 -12.71 6.65
C CYS A 288 -6.54 -12.10 5.86
N GLY A 289 -7.62 -12.83 5.72
CA GLY A 289 -8.82 -12.45 4.98
C GLY A 289 -8.67 -12.40 3.46
N GLY A 290 -7.48 -12.65 2.89
CA GLY A 290 -7.18 -12.52 1.45
C GLY A 290 -7.23 -11.08 0.92
N SER A 291 -6.72 -10.82 -0.29
CA SER A 291 -6.90 -9.54 -0.97
C SER A 291 -8.34 -9.42 -1.48
N ARG A 292 -9.05 -8.42 -0.99
CA ARG A 292 -10.45 -8.18 -1.38
C ARG A 292 -10.53 -7.55 -2.77
N ALA A 293 -9.49 -6.77 -3.13
CA ALA A 293 -9.35 -6.22 -4.48
C ALA A 293 -9.14 -7.34 -5.52
N ARG A 294 -8.31 -8.36 -5.22
CA ARG A 294 -8.09 -9.48 -6.14
C ARG A 294 -9.32 -10.40 -6.20
N ALA A 295 -9.98 -10.64 -5.07
CA ALA A 295 -11.24 -11.39 -5.07
C ALA A 295 -12.29 -10.71 -5.95
N PHE A 296 -12.43 -9.38 -5.83
CA PHE A 296 -13.35 -8.59 -6.67
C PHE A 296 -12.95 -8.59 -8.14
N GLU A 297 -11.67 -8.40 -8.45
CA GLU A 297 -11.17 -8.42 -9.83
C GLU A 297 -11.50 -9.73 -10.54
N ALA A 298 -11.31 -10.85 -9.84
CA ALA A 298 -11.52 -12.18 -10.41
C ALA A 298 -12.99 -12.61 -10.50
N THR A 299 -13.86 -12.11 -9.60
CA THR A 299 -15.22 -12.66 -9.45
C THR A 299 -16.34 -11.60 -9.49
N GLY A 300 -16.01 -10.32 -9.39
CA GLY A 300 -16.99 -9.25 -9.16
C GLY A 300 -17.52 -9.17 -7.73
N ASN A 301 -17.08 -10.06 -6.83
CA ASN A 301 -17.51 -10.10 -5.42
C ASN A 301 -16.30 -9.89 -4.48
N PRO A 302 -16.22 -8.79 -3.72
CA PRO A 302 -15.10 -8.55 -2.81
C PRO A 302 -15.06 -9.50 -1.60
N LEU A 303 -16.13 -10.26 -1.36
CA LEU A 303 -16.21 -11.22 -0.26
C LEU A 303 -15.79 -12.63 -0.68
N ALA A 304 -15.63 -12.90 -1.97
CA ALA A 304 -15.20 -14.19 -2.51
C ALA A 304 -13.78 -14.57 -2.04
N SER A 305 -13.39 -15.82 -2.27
CA SER A 305 -12.04 -16.30 -2.01
C SER A 305 -11.00 -15.54 -2.83
N ASP A 306 -9.86 -15.21 -2.22
CA ASP A 306 -8.69 -14.70 -2.95
C ASP A 306 -8.09 -15.83 -3.82
N PRO A 307 -8.11 -15.73 -5.15
CA PRO A 307 -7.61 -16.79 -6.03
C PRO A 307 -6.08 -16.97 -5.94
N PHE A 308 -5.36 -16.02 -5.40
CA PHE A 308 -3.91 -16.09 -5.21
C PHE A 308 -3.50 -16.94 -3.99
N CYS A 309 -4.44 -17.35 -3.15
CA CYS A 309 -4.13 -18.15 -1.98
C CYS A 309 -3.88 -19.62 -2.36
N HIS A 310 -2.69 -20.14 -2.02
CA HIS A 310 -2.33 -21.55 -2.21
C HIS A 310 -2.83 -22.45 -1.05
N TYR A 311 -3.16 -21.85 0.08
CA TYR A 311 -3.53 -22.57 1.30
C TYR A 311 -4.92 -23.20 1.19
N GLU A 312 -5.03 -24.47 1.60
CA GLU A 312 -6.29 -25.16 1.80
C GLU A 312 -6.61 -25.20 3.31
N PRO A 313 -7.73 -24.59 3.75
CA PRO A 313 -8.17 -24.63 5.15
C PRO A 313 -8.42 -26.04 5.64
N GLU A 314 -8.17 -26.31 6.94
CA GLU A 314 -8.43 -27.59 7.61
C GLU A 314 -9.93 -27.86 7.83
#